data_d71b4a99f4f0719ad0cae61e1c67a785
#
_entry.id   d71b4a99f4f0719ad0cae61e1c67a785
#
_cell.length_a   1.000
_cell.length_b   1.000
_cell.length_c   1.000
_cell.angle_alpha   90.00
_cell.angle_beta   90.00
_cell.angle_gamma   90.00
#
_symmetry.space_group_name_H-M   'P 1'
#
loop_
_entity.id
_entity.type
_entity.pdbx_description
1 polymer ?
#
loop_
_entity_poly.entity_id
_entity_poly.type
_entity_poly.pdbx_seq_one_letter_code
_entity_poly.pdbx_strand_id
1 'polypeptide(L)'
;MKIDRRIIPLAIGGLGIGTTEFTVMGLLPDIAKTLQITIPETGHLISAYALGVVIGAPLLIGYSVKFPPKKVLIALMVIFTIFNALSAIAPDYTTMLIIRFMSGLPHGAFFGVGTVVAARMAGKGKEAFYISLMFTGLTVANLAMVPLVTYIGHTFHWRWYFAIVAVIGLFALLFLKLWLPPLERNEDSHFLEELKFLKGKQSWLVLMITAIGFGGLFTWFSYITPLMTVVAGIKTSQMAYVMILAGAGMVVGNLAGGFLSDKLGPEKTCSLLLFLMMISLGGVFFLSEYQSISLGLTFICGALSMSVAAPINIMMMKAAPKSEMMAAAFMQAAFNIANAMGAFFGGIPLEHGLSYNYPSLVGVGMTFIGLLISLRYMYLYKSSKVNEIEVECVPCDK
;
A
#
# COMPACT_ATOMS: atom_id res chain seq x y z
N MET A 1 11.47 -2.21 -26.79
CA MET A 1 10.77 -3.44 -26.33
C MET A 1 9.27 -3.18 -26.43
N LYS A 2 8.52 -3.97 -27.20
CA LYS A 2 7.06 -3.77 -27.30
C LYS A 2 6.42 -4.32 -26.02
N ILE A 3 5.71 -3.46 -25.29
CA ILE A 3 4.92 -3.87 -24.11
C ILE A 3 3.79 -4.78 -24.61
N ASP A 4 3.65 -5.93 -24.00
CA ASP A 4 2.55 -6.86 -24.28
C ASP A 4 1.22 -6.24 -23.81
N ARG A 5 0.31 -5.98 -24.76
CA ARG A 5 -1.01 -5.40 -24.46
C ARG A 5 -1.82 -6.19 -23.43
N ARG A 6 -1.51 -7.46 -23.24
CA ARG A 6 -2.20 -8.36 -22.29
C ARG A 6 -1.98 -7.98 -20.84
N ILE A 7 -0.87 -7.26 -20.51
CA ILE A 7 -0.58 -6.81 -19.14
C ILE A 7 -1.29 -5.50 -18.79
N ILE A 8 -1.64 -4.68 -19.79
CA ILE A 8 -2.22 -3.35 -19.61
C ILE A 8 -3.48 -3.36 -18.73
N PRO A 9 -4.42 -4.32 -18.87
CA PRO A 9 -5.60 -4.37 -17.99
C PRO A 9 -5.26 -4.47 -16.50
N LEU A 10 -4.20 -5.21 -16.16
CA LEU A 10 -3.75 -5.36 -14.78
C LEU A 10 -3.15 -4.05 -14.25
N ALA A 11 -2.39 -3.35 -15.09
CA ALA A 11 -1.85 -2.03 -14.73
C ALA A 11 -2.97 -0.98 -14.55
N ILE A 12 -4.00 -0.99 -15.40
CA ILE A 12 -5.16 -0.08 -15.25
C ILE A 12 -5.96 -0.41 -13.98
N GLY A 13 -6.13 -1.69 -13.64
CA GLY A 13 -6.72 -2.09 -12.37
C GLY A 13 -5.90 -1.57 -11.18
N GLY A 14 -4.57 -1.72 -11.22
CA GLY A 14 -3.66 -1.16 -10.22
C GLY A 14 -3.73 0.37 -10.14
N LEU A 15 -3.88 1.06 -11.28
CA LEU A 15 -4.11 2.50 -11.34
C LEU A 15 -5.39 2.92 -10.60
N GLY A 16 -6.50 2.24 -10.85
CA GLY A 16 -7.77 2.50 -10.18
C GLY A 16 -7.68 2.27 -8.67
N ILE A 17 -7.07 1.15 -8.26
CA ILE A 17 -6.89 0.77 -6.86
C ILE A 17 -6.01 1.79 -6.13
N GLY A 18 -4.87 2.17 -6.67
CA GLY A 18 -4.00 3.19 -6.06
C GLY A 18 -4.67 4.55 -5.97
N THR A 19 -5.43 4.93 -7.01
CA THR A 19 -6.18 6.20 -6.99
C THR A 19 -7.23 6.20 -5.88
N THR A 20 -8.01 5.12 -5.71
CA THR A 20 -9.05 5.08 -4.66
C THR A 20 -8.48 5.00 -3.25
N GLU A 21 -7.30 4.42 -3.08
CA GLU A 21 -6.65 4.26 -1.78
C GLU A 21 -6.12 5.60 -1.24
N PHE A 22 -5.38 6.34 -2.06
CA PHE A 22 -4.60 7.48 -1.56
C PHE A 22 -5.26 8.84 -1.75
N THR A 23 -6.20 9.01 -2.68
CA THR A 23 -6.82 10.33 -2.94
C THR A 23 -7.66 10.83 -1.76
N VAL A 24 -8.27 9.94 -0.98
CA VAL A 24 -9.04 10.33 0.22
C VAL A 24 -8.21 11.20 1.17
N MET A 25 -6.93 10.89 1.34
CA MET A 25 -6.01 11.62 2.21
C MET A 25 -5.79 13.06 1.75
N GLY A 26 -5.84 13.29 0.42
CA GLY A 26 -5.79 14.61 -0.18
C GLY A 26 -7.08 15.43 -0.01
N LEU A 27 -8.23 14.78 0.15
CA LEU A 27 -9.57 15.40 0.16
C LEU A 27 -10.29 15.32 1.52
N LEU A 28 -9.59 14.95 2.59
CA LEU A 28 -10.17 14.77 3.93
C LEU A 28 -11.04 15.94 4.38
N PRO A 29 -10.58 17.22 4.33
CA PRO A 29 -11.39 18.34 4.79
C PRO A 29 -12.65 18.59 3.94
N ASP A 30 -12.60 18.32 2.63
CA ASP A 30 -13.76 18.52 1.73
C ASP A 30 -14.85 17.48 2.00
N ILE A 31 -14.44 16.24 2.26
CA ILE A 31 -15.34 15.14 2.63
C ILE A 31 -15.96 15.43 4.00
N ALA A 32 -15.15 15.79 5.00
CA ALA A 32 -15.59 16.13 6.35
C ALA A 32 -16.65 17.24 6.33
N LYS A 33 -16.37 18.33 5.62
CA LYS A 33 -17.30 19.48 5.48
C LYS A 33 -18.62 19.07 4.84
N THR A 34 -18.58 18.25 3.79
CA THR A 34 -19.80 17.87 3.05
C THR A 34 -20.66 16.89 3.83
N LEU A 35 -20.07 15.93 4.52
CA LEU A 35 -20.76 14.93 5.32
C LEU A 35 -21.10 15.42 6.74
N GLN A 36 -20.66 16.65 7.10
CA GLN A 36 -20.81 17.26 8.43
C GLN A 36 -20.25 16.39 9.56
N ILE A 37 -19.06 15.85 9.33
CA ILE A 37 -18.31 15.01 10.26
C ILE A 37 -16.95 15.64 10.58
N THR A 38 -16.31 15.14 11.62
CA THR A 38 -14.96 15.56 12.02
C THR A 38 -13.87 15.01 11.09
N ILE A 39 -12.68 15.60 11.11
CA ILE A 39 -11.51 15.08 10.38
C ILE A 39 -11.14 13.66 10.84
N PRO A 40 -11.11 13.31 12.15
CA PRO A 40 -10.90 11.93 12.59
C PRO A 40 -11.93 10.95 12.04
N GLU A 41 -13.23 11.28 12.08
CA GLU A 41 -14.29 10.45 11.49
C GLU A 41 -14.08 10.24 9.98
N THR A 42 -13.58 11.25 9.27
CA THR A 42 -13.20 11.06 7.86
C THR A 42 -12.03 10.09 7.72
N GLY A 43 -11.08 10.08 8.65
CA GLY A 43 -10.00 9.10 8.74
C GLY A 43 -10.52 7.65 8.87
N HIS A 44 -11.67 7.44 9.52
CA HIS A 44 -12.30 6.11 9.58
C HIS A 44 -12.69 5.57 8.20
N LEU A 45 -12.96 6.42 7.20
CA LEU A 45 -13.22 5.99 5.81
C LEU A 45 -11.98 5.35 5.18
N ILE A 46 -10.78 5.81 5.54
CA ILE A 46 -9.49 5.20 5.14
C ILE A 46 -9.36 3.84 5.83
N SER A 47 -9.57 3.80 7.14
CA SER A 47 -9.49 2.57 7.94
C SER A 47 -10.51 1.52 7.48
N ALA A 48 -11.74 1.92 7.15
CA ALA A 48 -12.77 1.02 6.66
C ALA A 48 -12.38 0.36 5.32
N TYR A 49 -11.85 1.14 4.37
CA TYR A 49 -11.33 0.60 3.12
C TYR A 49 -10.19 -0.40 3.37
N ALA A 50 -9.23 0.00 4.18
CA ALA A 50 -8.07 -0.84 4.50
C ALA A 50 -8.47 -2.13 5.23
N LEU A 51 -9.44 -2.10 6.15
CA LEU A 51 -10.01 -3.29 6.78
C LEU A 51 -10.72 -4.19 5.74
N GLY A 52 -11.40 -3.58 4.76
CA GLY A 52 -11.95 -4.32 3.63
C GLY A 52 -10.86 -5.10 2.89
N VAL A 53 -9.70 -4.50 2.64
CA VAL A 53 -8.56 -5.18 2.00
C VAL A 53 -8.04 -6.33 2.86
N VAL A 54 -7.87 -6.10 4.16
CA VAL A 54 -7.35 -7.10 5.11
C VAL A 54 -8.23 -8.36 5.15
N ILE A 55 -9.53 -8.17 5.17
CA ILE A 55 -10.50 -9.27 5.22
C ILE A 55 -10.70 -9.87 3.83
N GLY A 56 -10.79 -9.02 2.81
CA GLY A 56 -11.07 -9.44 1.43
C GLY A 56 -9.94 -10.25 0.80
N ALA A 57 -8.67 -9.90 1.06
CA ALA A 57 -7.52 -10.56 0.45
C ALA A 57 -7.53 -12.08 0.71
N PRO A 58 -7.48 -12.57 1.95
CA PRO A 58 -7.45 -14.03 2.21
C PRO A 58 -8.75 -14.72 1.80
N LEU A 59 -9.92 -14.10 2.04
CA LEU A 59 -11.20 -14.73 1.73
C LEU A 59 -11.43 -14.88 0.23
N LEU A 60 -11.21 -13.81 -0.53
CA LEU A 60 -11.45 -13.81 -1.97
C LEU A 60 -10.38 -14.59 -2.73
N ILE A 61 -9.12 -14.60 -2.26
CA ILE A 61 -8.09 -15.49 -2.83
C ILE A 61 -8.45 -16.94 -2.56
N GLY A 62 -8.82 -17.30 -1.33
CA GLY A 62 -9.24 -18.67 -0.99
C GLY A 62 -10.40 -19.17 -1.84
N TYR A 63 -11.38 -18.27 -2.10
CA TYR A 63 -12.51 -18.60 -2.98
C TYR A 63 -12.10 -18.64 -4.47
N SER A 64 -11.15 -17.81 -4.88
CA SER A 64 -10.71 -17.64 -6.27
C SER A 64 -10.07 -18.89 -6.87
N VAL A 65 -9.45 -19.74 -6.04
CA VAL A 65 -8.81 -21.01 -6.46
C VAL A 65 -9.78 -21.93 -7.23
N LYS A 66 -11.09 -21.78 -6.99
CA LYS A 66 -12.13 -22.59 -7.64
C LYS A 66 -12.45 -22.16 -9.08
N PHE A 67 -11.98 -20.99 -9.51
CA PHE A 67 -12.39 -20.37 -10.77
C PHE A 67 -11.20 -20.01 -11.67
N PRO A 68 -11.39 -19.91 -12.99
CA PRO A 68 -10.38 -19.40 -13.90
C PRO A 68 -9.96 -17.97 -13.53
N PRO A 69 -8.64 -17.65 -13.48
CA PRO A 69 -8.14 -16.35 -13.00
C PRO A 69 -8.73 -15.13 -13.72
N LYS A 70 -8.98 -15.22 -15.03
CA LYS A 70 -9.64 -14.14 -15.78
C LYS A 70 -11.04 -13.82 -15.24
N LYS A 71 -11.85 -14.84 -14.93
CA LYS A 71 -13.20 -14.65 -14.36
C LYS A 71 -13.13 -14.00 -12.98
N VAL A 72 -12.16 -14.42 -12.19
CA VAL A 72 -11.91 -13.84 -10.85
C VAL A 72 -11.56 -12.36 -10.96
N LEU A 73 -10.57 -12.00 -11.78
CA LEU A 73 -10.17 -10.60 -11.97
C LEU A 73 -11.34 -9.71 -12.44
N ILE A 74 -12.16 -10.22 -13.37
CA ILE A 74 -13.36 -9.50 -13.82
C ILE A 74 -14.35 -9.31 -12.67
N ALA A 75 -14.64 -10.36 -11.88
CA ALA A 75 -15.56 -10.26 -10.75
C ALA A 75 -15.05 -9.27 -9.69
N LEU A 76 -13.77 -9.30 -9.36
CA LEU A 76 -13.13 -8.36 -8.43
C LEU A 76 -13.26 -6.91 -8.92
N MET A 77 -13.00 -6.67 -10.22
CA MET A 77 -13.12 -5.33 -10.79
C MET A 77 -14.58 -4.87 -10.93
N VAL A 78 -15.55 -5.77 -11.09
CA VAL A 78 -16.99 -5.43 -11.03
C VAL A 78 -17.33 -4.92 -9.63
N ILE A 79 -16.95 -5.64 -8.58
CA ILE A 79 -17.17 -5.22 -7.18
C ILE A 79 -16.52 -3.86 -6.94
N PHE A 80 -15.25 -3.71 -7.32
CA PHE A 80 -14.50 -2.46 -7.20
C PHE A 80 -15.21 -1.28 -7.87
N THR A 81 -15.63 -1.46 -9.12
CA THR A 81 -16.28 -0.42 -9.93
C THR A 81 -17.62 0.00 -9.33
N ILE A 82 -18.46 -0.96 -8.95
CA ILE A 82 -19.79 -0.70 -8.36
C ILE A 82 -19.63 0.09 -7.05
N PHE A 83 -18.78 -0.37 -6.12
CA PHE A 83 -18.67 0.30 -4.83
C PHE A 83 -17.97 1.65 -4.90
N ASN A 84 -17.05 1.88 -5.86
CA ASN A 84 -16.53 3.23 -6.11
C ASN A 84 -17.60 4.14 -6.76
N ALA A 85 -18.43 3.63 -7.67
CA ALA A 85 -19.56 4.40 -8.21
C ALA A 85 -20.58 4.76 -7.10
N LEU A 86 -20.92 3.83 -6.22
CA LEU A 86 -21.77 4.08 -5.05
C LEU A 86 -21.15 5.09 -4.08
N SER A 87 -19.83 5.09 -3.90
CA SER A 87 -19.13 6.10 -3.08
C SER A 87 -19.35 7.53 -3.60
N ALA A 88 -19.48 7.70 -4.93
CA ALA A 88 -19.74 9.01 -5.52
C ALA A 88 -21.12 9.59 -5.16
N ILE A 89 -22.09 8.76 -4.78
CA ILE A 89 -23.45 9.15 -4.47
C ILE A 89 -23.86 8.86 -3.02
N ALA A 90 -22.93 8.41 -2.17
CA ALA A 90 -23.19 8.11 -0.77
C ALA A 90 -23.81 9.33 -0.04
N PRO A 91 -24.99 9.19 0.59
CA PRO A 91 -25.69 10.34 1.16
C PRO A 91 -25.13 10.79 2.52
N ASP A 92 -24.60 9.86 3.31
CA ASP A 92 -24.20 10.05 4.70
C ASP A 92 -22.93 9.26 5.07
N TYR A 93 -22.41 9.55 6.26
CA TYR A 93 -21.19 8.93 6.78
C TYR A 93 -21.29 7.40 6.92
N THR A 94 -22.38 6.89 7.49
CA THR A 94 -22.52 5.45 7.75
C THR A 94 -22.56 4.66 6.45
N THR A 95 -23.37 5.13 5.49
CA THR A 95 -23.43 4.56 4.14
C THR A 95 -22.06 4.59 3.46
N MET A 96 -21.35 5.72 3.56
CA MET A 96 -20.02 5.87 2.99
C MET A 96 -19.02 4.90 3.63
N LEU A 97 -19.06 4.72 4.96
CA LEU A 97 -18.19 3.80 5.69
C LEU A 97 -18.36 2.35 5.20
N ILE A 98 -19.62 1.90 5.07
CA ILE A 98 -19.94 0.55 4.58
C ILE A 98 -19.48 0.38 3.13
N ILE A 99 -19.75 1.36 2.28
CA ILE A 99 -19.36 1.30 0.86
C ILE A 99 -17.83 1.29 0.74
N ARG A 100 -17.10 2.06 1.54
CA ARG A 100 -15.64 2.06 1.57
C ARG A 100 -15.09 0.70 1.97
N PHE A 101 -15.62 0.08 3.02
CA PHE A 101 -15.26 -1.29 3.40
C PHE A 101 -15.47 -2.28 2.24
N MET A 102 -16.64 -2.24 1.61
CA MET A 102 -16.97 -3.12 0.47
C MET A 102 -16.07 -2.87 -0.75
N SER A 103 -15.69 -1.61 -1.02
CA SER A 103 -14.79 -1.26 -2.13
C SER A 103 -13.34 -1.72 -1.89
N GLY A 104 -12.94 -1.91 -0.63
CA GLY A 104 -11.64 -2.46 -0.23
C GLY A 104 -11.51 -3.96 -0.45
N LEU A 105 -12.60 -4.73 -0.33
CA LEU A 105 -12.57 -6.20 -0.40
C LEU A 105 -11.80 -6.76 -1.62
N PRO A 106 -12.01 -6.28 -2.86
CA PRO A 106 -11.35 -6.83 -4.04
C PRO A 106 -9.88 -6.45 -4.17
N HIS A 107 -9.39 -5.43 -3.49
CA HIS A 107 -8.06 -4.84 -3.70
C HIS A 107 -6.92 -5.87 -3.56
N GLY A 108 -6.78 -6.48 -2.38
CA GLY A 108 -5.69 -7.42 -2.11
C GLY A 108 -5.76 -8.67 -2.97
N ALA A 109 -6.98 -9.17 -3.21
CA ALA A 109 -7.21 -10.32 -4.09
C ALA A 109 -6.89 -10.01 -5.55
N PHE A 110 -7.15 -8.77 -6.02
CA PHE A 110 -6.79 -8.35 -7.38
C PHE A 110 -5.27 -8.40 -7.59
N PHE A 111 -4.48 -7.87 -6.66
CA PHE A 111 -3.02 -7.95 -6.76
C PHE A 111 -2.50 -9.37 -6.62
N GLY A 112 -3.06 -10.18 -5.72
CA GLY A 112 -2.66 -11.58 -5.55
C GLY A 112 -2.89 -12.41 -6.81
N VAL A 113 -4.12 -12.43 -7.34
CA VAL A 113 -4.46 -13.14 -8.59
C VAL A 113 -3.75 -12.53 -9.80
N GLY A 114 -3.65 -11.21 -9.85
CA GLY A 114 -2.99 -10.45 -10.92
C GLY A 114 -1.50 -10.78 -11.03
N THR A 115 -0.80 -10.96 -9.91
CA THR A 115 0.61 -11.37 -9.87
C THR A 115 0.81 -12.74 -10.53
N VAL A 116 -0.04 -13.72 -10.20
CA VAL A 116 0.00 -15.05 -10.83
C VAL A 116 -0.28 -14.96 -12.32
N VAL A 117 -1.27 -14.17 -12.73
CA VAL A 117 -1.61 -13.96 -14.13
C VAL A 117 -0.46 -13.28 -14.87
N ALA A 118 0.14 -12.24 -14.30
CA ALA A 118 1.29 -11.55 -14.87
C ALA A 118 2.49 -12.50 -15.07
N ALA A 119 2.79 -13.31 -14.06
CA ALA A 119 3.86 -14.32 -14.13
C ALA A 119 3.61 -15.36 -15.23
N ARG A 120 2.37 -15.89 -15.33
CA ARG A 120 2.02 -16.88 -16.37
C ARG A 120 2.05 -16.31 -17.79
N MET A 121 1.84 -15.02 -17.97
CA MET A 121 1.94 -14.36 -19.28
C MET A 121 3.38 -14.04 -19.66
N ALA A 122 4.29 -14.05 -18.71
CA ALA A 122 5.70 -13.78 -18.95
C ALA A 122 6.38 -14.94 -19.67
N GLY A 123 7.36 -14.65 -20.52
CA GLY A 123 8.33 -15.65 -20.96
C GLY A 123 9.29 -16.00 -19.84
N LYS A 124 9.93 -17.19 -19.93
CA LYS A 124 10.90 -17.67 -18.94
C LYS A 124 11.92 -16.58 -18.55
N GLY A 125 12.08 -16.33 -17.25
CA GLY A 125 13.00 -15.33 -16.71
C GLY A 125 12.54 -13.89 -16.80
N LYS A 126 11.25 -13.63 -17.17
CA LYS A 126 10.65 -12.27 -17.23
C LYS A 126 9.48 -12.09 -16.28
N GLU A 127 9.26 -13.02 -15.38
CA GLU A 127 8.12 -13.04 -14.46
C GLU A 127 8.12 -11.77 -13.59
N ALA A 128 9.26 -11.44 -12.98
CA ALA A 128 9.40 -10.24 -12.15
C ALA A 128 9.12 -8.95 -12.94
N PHE A 129 9.54 -8.89 -14.21
CA PHE A 129 9.28 -7.74 -15.08
C PHE A 129 7.77 -7.56 -15.36
N TYR A 130 7.04 -8.64 -15.66
CA TYR A 130 5.60 -8.57 -15.91
C TYR A 130 4.81 -8.21 -14.64
N ILE A 131 5.23 -8.72 -13.49
CA ILE A 131 4.68 -8.32 -12.19
C ILE A 131 4.92 -6.83 -11.93
N SER A 132 6.12 -6.31 -12.20
CA SER A 132 6.43 -4.89 -12.03
C SER A 132 5.61 -4.01 -12.97
N LEU A 133 5.33 -4.45 -14.20
CA LEU A 133 4.44 -3.74 -15.12
C LEU A 133 3.01 -3.61 -14.57
N MET A 134 2.49 -4.62 -13.89
CA MET A 134 1.20 -4.51 -13.19
C MET A 134 1.26 -3.45 -12.09
N PHE A 135 2.29 -3.46 -11.25
CA PHE A 135 2.46 -2.48 -10.17
C PHE A 135 2.80 -1.06 -10.65
N THR A 136 3.23 -0.90 -11.92
CA THR A 136 3.40 0.43 -12.52
C THR A 136 2.09 1.25 -12.47
N GLY A 137 0.93 0.58 -12.56
CA GLY A 137 -0.37 1.24 -12.37
C GLY A 137 -0.48 1.97 -11.04
N LEU A 138 -0.07 1.31 -9.94
CA LEU A 138 -0.05 1.91 -8.59
C LEU A 138 0.92 3.10 -8.49
N THR A 139 2.09 2.99 -9.12
CA THR A 139 3.09 4.06 -9.15
C THR A 139 2.57 5.28 -9.92
N VAL A 140 1.94 5.06 -11.08
CA VAL A 140 1.31 6.13 -11.87
C VAL A 140 0.14 6.75 -11.12
N ALA A 141 -0.63 5.96 -10.36
CA ALA A 141 -1.68 6.48 -9.50
C ALA A 141 -1.10 7.51 -8.51
N ASN A 142 -0.08 7.15 -7.76
CA ASN A 142 0.52 8.03 -6.76
C ASN A 142 1.16 9.29 -7.35
N LEU A 143 1.84 9.16 -8.48
CA LEU A 143 2.56 10.28 -9.10
C LEU A 143 1.66 11.24 -9.86
N ALA A 144 0.62 10.74 -10.52
CA ALA A 144 -0.17 11.52 -11.47
C ALA A 144 -1.66 11.57 -11.11
N MET A 145 -2.30 10.41 -10.87
CA MET A 145 -3.75 10.38 -10.67
C MET A 145 -4.18 10.96 -9.33
N VAL A 146 -3.48 10.64 -8.25
CA VAL A 146 -3.81 11.18 -6.91
C VAL A 146 -3.73 12.70 -6.89
N PRO A 147 -2.66 13.36 -7.37
CA PRO A 147 -2.63 14.83 -7.48
C PRO A 147 -3.72 15.41 -8.39
N LEU A 148 -3.92 14.82 -9.57
CA LEU A 148 -4.93 15.28 -10.53
C LEU A 148 -6.33 15.22 -9.94
N VAL A 149 -6.68 14.10 -9.32
CA VAL A 149 -8.01 13.89 -8.77
C VAL A 149 -8.23 14.69 -7.49
N THR A 150 -7.16 14.92 -6.70
CA THR A 150 -7.18 15.86 -5.57
C THR A 150 -7.48 17.29 -6.05
N TYR A 151 -6.82 17.74 -7.12
CA TYR A 151 -7.11 19.04 -7.73
C TYR A 151 -8.57 19.15 -8.20
N ILE A 152 -9.07 18.14 -8.91
CA ILE A 152 -10.47 18.09 -9.37
C ILE A 152 -11.44 18.11 -8.18
N GLY A 153 -11.14 17.35 -7.13
CA GLY A 153 -11.96 17.26 -5.93
C GLY A 153 -12.08 18.57 -5.17
N HIS A 154 -10.96 19.32 -5.03
CA HIS A 154 -10.96 20.65 -4.42
C HIS A 154 -11.63 21.71 -5.29
N THR A 155 -11.47 21.65 -6.63
CA THR A 155 -11.95 22.67 -7.55
C THR A 155 -13.47 22.56 -7.80
N PHE A 156 -13.94 21.34 -7.97
CA PHE A 156 -15.36 21.09 -8.30
C PHE A 156 -16.11 20.46 -7.09
N HIS A 157 -15.89 19.18 -6.85
CA HIS A 157 -16.48 18.47 -5.71
C HIS A 157 -15.76 17.13 -5.52
N TRP A 158 -15.50 16.73 -4.25
CA TRP A 158 -14.80 15.49 -3.93
C TRP A 158 -15.48 14.22 -4.50
N ARG A 159 -16.79 14.21 -4.75
CA ARG A 159 -17.51 13.08 -5.33
C ARG A 159 -17.03 12.71 -6.74
N TRP A 160 -16.49 13.68 -7.49
CA TRP A 160 -15.88 13.43 -8.80
C TRP A 160 -14.69 12.47 -8.73
N TYR A 161 -13.97 12.50 -7.62
CA TYR A 161 -12.90 11.54 -7.37
C TYR A 161 -13.39 10.08 -7.53
N PHE A 162 -14.45 9.71 -6.83
CA PHE A 162 -15.00 8.35 -6.90
C PHE A 162 -15.61 8.02 -8.26
N ALA A 163 -16.24 8.98 -8.93
CA ALA A 163 -16.74 8.83 -10.29
C ALA A 163 -15.60 8.53 -11.28
N ILE A 164 -14.48 9.25 -11.19
CA ILE A 164 -13.29 9.01 -12.02
C ILE A 164 -12.72 7.61 -11.75
N VAL A 165 -12.61 7.19 -10.49
CA VAL A 165 -12.17 5.84 -10.14
C VAL A 165 -13.09 4.77 -10.70
N ALA A 166 -14.40 4.97 -10.65
CA ALA A 166 -15.37 4.05 -11.26
C ALA A 166 -15.18 3.95 -12.79
N VAL A 167 -14.91 5.07 -13.47
CA VAL A 167 -14.60 5.09 -14.91
C VAL A 167 -13.30 4.32 -15.20
N ILE A 168 -12.25 4.50 -14.40
CA ILE A 168 -11.02 3.70 -14.53
C ILE A 168 -11.33 2.20 -14.35
N GLY A 169 -12.19 1.85 -13.38
CA GLY A 169 -12.66 0.48 -13.17
C GLY A 169 -13.39 -0.09 -14.39
N LEU A 170 -14.24 0.70 -15.06
CA LEU A 170 -14.91 0.32 -16.31
C LEU A 170 -13.91 0.05 -17.44
N PHE A 171 -12.87 0.90 -17.59
CA PHE A 171 -11.80 0.65 -18.56
C PHE A 171 -11.00 -0.63 -18.23
N ALA A 172 -10.69 -0.85 -16.93
CA ALA A 172 -10.05 -2.09 -16.52
C ALA A 172 -10.90 -3.32 -16.88
N LEU A 173 -12.20 -3.30 -16.60
CA LEU A 173 -13.15 -4.37 -16.99
C LEU A 173 -13.18 -4.61 -18.50
N LEU A 174 -13.30 -3.53 -19.28
CA LEU A 174 -13.33 -3.62 -20.73
C LEU A 174 -12.07 -4.30 -21.27
N PHE A 175 -10.89 -3.84 -20.81
CA PHE A 175 -9.62 -4.38 -21.30
C PHE A 175 -9.30 -5.77 -20.72
N LEU A 176 -9.72 -6.11 -19.50
CA LEU A 176 -9.67 -7.49 -18.97
C LEU A 176 -10.46 -8.44 -19.87
N LYS A 177 -11.65 -8.02 -20.32
CA LYS A 177 -12.48 -8.82 -21.21
C LYS A 177 -11.85 -8.99 -22.59
N LEU A 178 -11.30 -7.90 -23.18
CA LEU A 178 -10.81 -7.86 -24.56
C LEU A 178 -9.39 -8.41 -24.73
N TRP A 179 -8.46 -8.10 -23.81
CA TRP A 179 -7.03 -8.35 -24.02
C TRP A 179 -6.46 -9.47 -23.15
N LEU A 180 -7.07 -9.75 -22.00
CA LEU A 180 -6.59 -10.86 -21.17
C LEU A 180 -7.03 -12.18 -21.78
N PRO A 181 -6.11 -13.12 -22.12
CA PRO A 181 -6.47 -14.42 -22.63
C PRO A 181 -7.20 -15.25 -21.56
N PRO A 182 -8.01 -16.25 -21.96
CA PRO A 182 -8.48 -17.25 -21.04
C PRO A 182 -7.28 -18.02 -20.46
N LEU A 183 -7.23 -18.14 -19.15
CA LEU A 183 -6.21 -18.88 -18.42
C LEU A 183 -6.89 -20.01 -17.66
N GLU A 184 -6.29 -21.19 -17.75
CA GLU A 184 -6.80 -22.37 -17.07
C GLU A 184 -6.59 -22.25 -15.55
N ARG A 185 -7.46 -22.90 -14.82
CA ARG A 185 -7.35 -23.03 -13.37
C ARG A 185 -6.11 -23.85 -13.01
N ASN A 186 -5.42 -23.51 -11.93
CA ASN A 186 -4.37 -24.36 -11.38
C ASN A 186 -5.01 -25.41 -10.46
N GLU A 187 -5.02 -26.67 -10.89
CA GLU A 187 -5.64 -27.78 -10.12
C GLU A 187 -4.81 -28.18 -8.90
N ASP A 188 -3.50 -27.94 -8.93
CA ASP A 188 -2.55 -28.37 -7.89
C ASP A 188 -2.42 -27.37 -6.71
N SER A 189 -3.16 -26.25 -6.70
CA SER A 189 -3.05 -25.30 -5.62
C SER A 189 -3.90 -25.68 -4.41
N HIS A 190 -3.23 -26.17 -3.36
CA HIS A 190 -3.83 -26.45 -2.05
C HIS A 190 -3.72 -25.22 -1.15
N PHE A 191 -4.80 -24.43 -1.05
CA PHE A 191 -4.89 -23.24 -0.22
C PHE A 191 -4.35 -23.42 1.21
N LEU A 192 -4.71 -24.52 1.87
CA LEU A 192 -4.25 -24.81 3.24
C LEU A 192 -2.74 -25.07 3.34
N GLU A 193 -2.12 -25.60 2.27
CA GLU A 193 -0.67 -25.80 2.24
C GLU A 193 0.09 -24.47 2.13
N GLU A 194 -0.43 -23.55 1.33
CA GLU A 194 0.14 -22.21 1.20
C GLU A 194 0.05 -21.39 2.50
N LEU A 195 -0.87 -21.71 3.41
CA LEU A 195 -0.96 -21.05 4.73
C LEU A 195 0.06 -21.59 5.75
N LYS A 196 0.81 -22.66 5.44
CA LYS A 196 1.77 -23.24 6.39
C LYS A 196 2.88 -22.27 6.81
N PHE A 197 3.22 -21.26 5.99
CA PHE A 197 4.21 -20.25 6.34
C PHE A 197 3.83 -19.43 7.57
N LEU A 198 2.53 -19.28 7.87
CA LEU A 198 2.04 -18.60 9.07
C LEU A 198 2.36 -19.34 10.39
N LYS A 199 2.78 -20.61 10.32
CA LYS A 199 3.30 -21.33 11.48
C LYS A 199 4.71 -20.85 11.88
N GLY A 200 5.42 -20.20 10.96
CA GLY A 200 6.78 -19.70 11.17
C GLY A 200 6.81 -18.38 11.96
N LYS A 201 7.60 -18.30 13.03
CA LYS A 201 7.82 -17.04 13.77
C LYS A 201 8.41 -15.94 12.88
N GLN A 202 9.19 -16.30 11.88
CA GLN A 202 9.83 -15.40 10.93
C GLN A 202 8.79 -14.60 10.14
N SER A 203 7.77 -15.26 9.60
CA SER A 203 6.68 -14.62 8.85
C SER A 203 5.90 -13.62 9.70
N TRP A 204 5.58 -13.99 10.94
CA TRP A 204 4.88 -13.08 11.86
C TRP A 204 5.69 -11.84 12.22
N LEU A 205 7.00 -11.97 12.41
CA LEU A 205 7.84 -10.80 12.67
C LEU A 205 7.84 -9.83 11.48
N VAL A 206 7.92 -10.34 10.24
CA VAL A 206 7.84 -9.49 9.03
C VAL A 206 6.47 -8.83 8.91
N LEU A 207 5.38 -9.57 9.13
CA LEU A 207 4.02 -9.01 9.14
C LEU A 207 3.85 -7.93 10.21
N MET A 208 4.40 -8.11 11.41
CA MET A 208 4.34 -7.12 12.49
C MET A 208 5.20 -5.88 12.20
N ILE A 209 6.40 -6.04 11.62
CA ILE A 209 7.23 -4.92 11.16
C ILE A 209 6.42 -4.07 10.17
N THR A 210 5.72 -4.73 9.24
CA THR A 210 4.89 -4.04 8.25
C THR A 210 3.67 -3.39 8.90
N ALA A 211 2.86 -4.15 9.60
CA ALA A 211 1.59 -3.66 10.16
C ALA A 211 1.79 -2.52 11.17
N ILE A 212 2.77 -2.62 12.04
CA ILE A 212 3.01 -1.65 13.11
C ILE A 212 4.03 -0.61 12.67
N GLY A 213 5.23 -1.04 12.24
CA GLY A 213 6.34 -0.13 11.94
C GLY A 213 6.06 0.79 10.77
N PHE A 214 5.57 0.24 9.68
CA PHE A 214 5.17 1.03 8.51
C PHE A 214 3.87 1.83 8.76
N GLY A 215 3.02 1.38 9.70
CA GLY A 215 1.82 2.10 10.12
C GLY A 215 2.10 3.50 10.62
N GLY A 216 3.29 3.75 11.18
CA GLY A 216 3.70 5.09 11.61
C GLY A 216 3.71 6.12 10.49
N LEU A 217 4.03 5.75 9.26
CA LEU A 217 3.95 6.66 8.12
C LEU A 217 2.51 7.05 7.79
N PHE A 218 1.58 6.11 7.89
CA PHE A 218 0.18 6.39 7.59
C PHE A 218 -0.48 7.32 8.61
N THR A 219 0.05 7.47 9.83
CA THR A 219 -0.44 8.49 10.77
C THR A 219 -0.22 9.90 10.20
N TRP A 220 0.92 10.15 9.56
CA TRP A 220 1.22 11.41 8.90
C TRP A 220 0.46 11.55 7.57
N PHE A 221 0.51 10.52 6.71
CA PHE A 221 -0.03 10.63 5.35
C PHE A 221 -1.55 10.72 5.33
N SER A 222 -2.24 10.05 6.26
CA SER A 222 -3.70 10.14 6.38
C SER A 222 -4.19 11.56 6.67
N TYR A 223 -3.43 12.35 7.40
CA TYR A 223 -3.79 13.72 7.81
C TYR A 223 -2.92 14.78 7.14
N ILE A 224 -2.29 14.45 6.00
CA ILE A 224 -1.38 15.36 5.28
C ILE A 224 -2.06 16.68 4.89
N THR A 225 -3.31 16.63 4.44
CA THR A 225 -4.02 17.85 3.99
C THR A 225 -4.25 18.83 5.13
N PRO A 226 -4.88 18.48 6.26
CA PRO A 226 -5.03 19.43 7.37
C PRO A 226 -3.68 19.83 7.99
N LEU A 227 -2.67 18.95 8.02
CA LEU A 227 -1.32 19.32 8.44
C LEU A 227 -0.76 20.45 7.56
N MET A 228 -0.79 20.28 6.25
CA MET A 228 -0.19 21.22 5.31
C MET A 228 -1.00 22.51 5.18
N THR A 229 -2.32 22.47 5.31
CA THR A 229 -3.17 23.66 5.17
C THR A 229 -3.29 24.45 6.47
N VAL A 230 -3.45 23.80 7.61
CA VAL A 230 -3.69 24.47 8.89
C VAL A 230 -2.37 24.76 9.62
N VAL A 231 -1.41 23.82 9.63
CA VAL A 231 -0.15 24.00 10.38
C VAL A 231 0.92 24.68 9.52
N ALA A 232 1.17 24.16 8.30
CA ALA A 232 2.19 24.73 7.41
C ALA A 232 1.70 25.97 6.61
N GLY A 233 0.41 26.30 6.65
CA GLY A 233 -0.15 27.50 6.01
C GLY A 233 -0.21 27.44 4.48
N ILE A 234 -0.19 26.23 3.87
CA ILE A 234 -0.29 26.04 2.43
C ILE A 234 -1.75 26.21 2.00
N LYS A 235 -1.98 26.94 0.91
CA LYS A 235 -3.33 27.11 0.37
C LYS A 235 -3.89 25.77 -0.11
N THR A 236 -5.17 25.50 0.16
CA THR A 236 -5.86 24.28 -0.30
C THR A 236 -5.72 24.06 -1.81
N SER A 237 -5.76 25.14 -2.61
CA SER A 237 -5.55 25.07 -4.06
C SER A 237 -4.14 24.55 -4.48
N GLN A 238 -3.18 24.55 -3.58
CA GLN A 238 -1.82 24.08 -3.81
C GLN A 238 -1.59 22.63 -3.35
N MET A 239 -2.61 21.99 -2.74
CA MET A 239 -2.47 20.62 -2.24
C MET A 239 -2.11 19.60 -3.33
N ALA A 240 -2.56 19.81 -4.57
CA ALA A 240 -2.14 18.97 -5.69
C ALA A 240 -0.60 18.94 -5.87
N TYR A 241 0.08 20.07 -5.71
CA TYR A 241 1.56 20.14 -5.76
C TYR A 241 2.21 19.40 -4.58
N VAL A 242 1.61 19.48 -3.38
CA VAL A 242 2.06 18.71 -2.22
C VAL A 242 1.97 17.21 -2.49
N MET A 243 0.87 16.76 -3.09
CA MET A 243 0.69 15.35 -3.44
C MET A 243 1.66 14.90 -4.56
N ILE A 244 1.95 15.77 -5.55
CA ILE A 244 3.00 15.51 -6.55
C ILE A 244 4.37 15.35 -5.86
N LEU A 245 4.69 16.21 -4.90
CA LEU A 245 5.95 16.17 -4.17
C LEU A 245 6.10 14.88 -3.35
N ALA A 246 5.04 14.46 -2.66
CA ALA A 246 4.98 13.19 -1.95
C ALA A 246 5.15 12.01 -2.94
N GLY A 247 4.40 12.01 -4.04
CA GLY A 247 4.48 10.99 -5.09
C GLY A 247 5.85 10.91 -5.76
N ALA A 248 6.49 12.04 -6.03
CA ALA A 248 7.86 12.10 -6.56
C ALA A 248 8.85 11.48 -5.56
N GLY A 249 8.70 11.79 -4.26
CA GLY A 249 9.43 11.12 -3.20
C GLY A 249 9.23 9.60 -3.26
N MET A 250 7.99 9.12 -3.38
CA MET A 250 7.66 7.69 -3.45
C MET A 250 8.40 6.99 -4.61
N VAL A 251 8.48 7.62 -5.79
CA VAL A 251 9.21 7.06 -6.95
C VAL A 251 10.70 6.95 -6.65
N VAL A 252 11.31 8.02 -6.13
CA VAL A 252 12.74 8.02 -5.76
C VAL A 252 13.01 6.99 -4.68
N GLY A 253 12.14 6.90 -3.68
CA GLY A 253 12.25 5.97 -2.56
C GLY A 253 12.17 4.51 -3.01
N ASN A 254 11.25 4.18 -3.91
CA ASN A 254 11.12 2.82 -4.45
C ASN A 254 12.43 2.33 -5.11
N LEU A 255 13.07 3.19 -5.90
CA LEU A 255 14.36 2.88 -6.53
C LEU A 255 15.48 2.79 -5.48
N ALA A 256 15.53 3.74 -4.55
CA ALA A 256 16.55 3.78 -3.50
C ALA A 256 16.45 2.58 -2.55
N GLY A 257 15.23 2.16 -2.18
CA GLY A 257 14.98 1.02 -1.32
C GLY A 257 15.45 -0.30 -1.92
N GLY A 258 15.21 -0.52 -3.22
CA GLY A 258 15.73 -1.67 -3.96
C GLY A 258 17.25 -1.68 -3.97
N PHE A 259 17.87 -0.57 -4.39
CA PHE A 259 19.33 -0.44 -4.44
C PHE A 259 20.01 -0.64 -3.08
N LEU A 260 19.46 -0.03 -2.02
CA LEU A 260 19.98 -0.22 -0.66
C LEU A 260 19.84 -1.66 -0.19
N SER A 261 18.71 -2.31 -0.53
CA SER A 261 18.46 -3.71 -0.18
C SER A 261 19.48 -4.65 -0.83
N ASP A 262 19.82 -4.41 -2.09
CA ASP A 262 20.86 -5.19 -2.80
C ASP A 262 22.25 -4.98 -2.18
N LYS A 263 22.56 -3.74 -1.77
CA LYS A 263 23.89 -3.38 -1.26
C LYS A 263 24.11 -3.77 0.21
N LEU A 264 23.14 -3.54 1.08
CA LEU A 264 23.26 -3.72 2.55
C LEU A 264 22.60 -5.00 3.06
N GLY A 265 21.79 -5.64 2.22
CA GLY A 265 20.88 -6.71 2.58
C GLY A 265 19.54 -6.18 3.13
N PRO A 266 18.44 -6.93 2.91
CA PRO A 266 17.09 -6.47 3.21
C PRO A 266 16.87 -6.19 4.70
N GLU A 267 17.43 -6.98 5.60
CA GLU A 267 17.24 -6.87 7.05
C GLU A 267 17.83 -5.56 7.61
N LYS A 268 19.06 -5.23 7.19
CA LYS A 268 19.74 -3.98 7.59
C LYS A 268 19.07 -2.77 6.96
N THR A 269 18.68 -2.88 5.70
CA THR A 269 18.00 -1.80 4.97
C THR A 269 16.65 -1.50 5.61
N CYS A 270 15.87 -2.50 5.95
CA CYS A 270 14.59 -2.32 6.66
C CYS A 270 14.77 -1.56 7.98
N SER A 271 15.72 -1.98 8.83
CA SER A 271 15.99 -1.31 10.11
C SER A 271 16.47 0.14 9.92
N LEU A 272 17.36 0.39 8.95
CA LEU A 272 17.85 1.74 8.64
C LEU A 272 16.71 2.65 8.17
N LEU A 273 15.85 2.17 7.27
CA LEU A 273 14.74 2.96 6.73
C LEU A 273 13.68 3.25 7.79
N LEU A 274 13.37 2.31 8.68
CA LEU A 274 12.48 2.56 9.82
C LEU A 274 13.09 3.60 10.78
N PHE A 275 14.39 3.54 11.03
CA PHE A 275 15.08 4.55 11.85
C PHE A 275 14.99 5.95 11.22
N LEU A 276 15.27 6.07 9.91
CA LEU A 276 15.14 7.34 9.18
C LEU A 276 13.69 7.83 9.15
N MET A 277 12.72 6.93 9.01
CA MET A 277 11.29 7.26 9.06
C MET A 277 10.89 7.82 10.43
N MET A 278 11.37 7.21 11.52
CA MET A 278 11.14 7.70 12.89
C MET A 278 11.66 9.12 13.07
N ILE A 279 12.88 9.42 12.60
CA ILE A 279 13.48 10.76 12.65
C ILE A 279 12.66 11.74 11.81
N SER A 280 12.28 11.36 10.58
CA SER A 280 11.53 12.23 9.69
C SER A 280 10.14 12.58 10.24
N LEU A 281 9.43 11.61 10.84
CA LEU A 281 8.15 11.85 11.51
C LEU A 281 8.31 12.76 12.74
N GLY A 282 9.40 12.60 13.50
CA GLY A 282 9.78 13.53 14.56
C GLY A 282 10.04 14.93 14.01
N GLY A 283 10.73 15.03 12.88
CA GLY A 283 10.93 16.31 12.17
C GLY A 283 9.62 16.94 11.74
N VAL A 284 8.66 16.16 11.24
CA VAL A 284 7.29 16.67 10.93
C VAL A 284 6.63 17.22 12.17
N PHE A 285 6.69 16.53 13.31
CA PHE A 285 6.07 17.00 14.55
C PHE A 285 6.60 18.37 14.98
N PHE A 286 7.93 18.56 14.96
CA PHE A 286 8.55 19.78 15.49
C PHE A 286 8.67 20.94 14.48
N LEU A 287 8.71 20.63 13.16
CA LEU A 287 9.12 21.60 12.14
C LEU A 287 8.04 21.87 11.08
N SER A 288 6.86 21.27 11.19
CA SER A 288 5.80 21.41 10.17
C SER A 288 5.21 22.83 10.06
N GLU A 289 5.42 23.70 11.05
CA GLU A 289 5.03 25.11 10.97
C GLU A 289 5.85 25.89 9.93
N TYR A 290 7.09 25.43 9.64
CA TYR A 290 7.94 26.04 8.63
C TYR A 290 7.63 25.46 7.26
N GLN A 291 6.90 26.21 6.43
CA GLN A 291 6.38 25.76 5.14
C GLN A 291 7.43 25.07 4.25
N SER A 292 8.61 25.66 4.08
CA SER A 292 9.68 25.09 3.23
C SER A 292 10.22 23.77 3.79
N ILE A 293 10.36 23.67 5.13
CA ILE A 293 10.81 22.44 5.79
C ILE A 293 9.75 21.37 5.67
N SER A 294 8.47 21.73 5.88
CA SER A 294 7.33 20.82 5.75
C SER A 294 7.23 20.22 4.34
N LEU A 295 7.47 21.02 3.30
CA LEU A 295 7.56 20.53 1.91
C LEU A 295 8.73 19.56 1.73
N GLY A 296 9.92 19.88 2.25
CA GLY A 296 11.08 18.99 2.22
C GLY A 296 10.82 17.66 2.93
N LEU A 297 10.21 17.72 4.13
CA LEU A 297 9.81 16.52 4.88
C LEU A 297 8.73 15.71 4.15
N THR A 298 7.82 16.35 3.42
CA THR A 298 6.83 15.66 2.59
C THR A 298 7.50 14.79 1.52
N PHE A 299 8.51 15.32 0.84
CA PHE A 299 9.30 14.55 -0.13
C PHE A 299 10.04 13.38 0.55
N ILE A 300 10.70 13.64 1.69
CA ILE A 300 11.47 12.64 2.44
C ILE A 300 10.56 11.52 2.97
N CYS A 301 9.44 11.87 3.61
CA CYS A 301 8.47 10.88 4.09
C CYS A 301 7.86 10.08 2.93
N GLY A 302 7.56 10.74 1.81
CA GLY A 302 7.16 10.07 0.58
C GLY A 302 8.21 9.07 0.08
N ALA A 303 9.49 9.46 0.08
CA ALA A 303 10.58 8.57 -0.32
C ALA A 303 10.71 7.38 0.63
N LEU A 304 10.70 7.61 1.93
CA LEU A 304 10.79 6.54 2.93
C LEU A 304 9.61 5.57 2.87
N SER A 305 8.41 6.03 2.47
CA SER A 305 7.23 5.18 2.34
C SER A 305 7.43 4.03 1.35
N MET A 306 7.94 4.31 0.19
CA MET A 306 8.12 3.28 -0.85
C MET A 306 9.46 2.57 -0.76
N SER A 307 10.47 3.17 -0.10
CA SER A 307 11.78 2.52 0.04
C SER A 307 11.75 1.29 0.96
N VAL A 308 10.88 1.28 1.96
CA VAL A 308 10.73 0.16 2.91
C VAL A 308 10.04 -1.06 2.27
N ALA A 309 9.24 -0.86 1.22
CA ALA A 309 8.47 -1.94 0.60
C ALA A 309 9.35 -3.07 0.03
N ALA A 310 10.44 -2.73 -0.69
CA ALA A 310 11.31 -3.72 -1.31
C ALA A 310 11.99 -4.65 -0.27
N PRO A 311 12.72 -4.15 0.75
CA PRO A 311 13.37 -5.00 1.73
C PRO A 311 12.38 -5.86 2.52
N ILE A 312 11.21 -5.34 2.90
CA ILE A 312 10.20 -6.11 3.63
C ILE A 312 9.65 -7.26 2.77
N ASN A 313 9.34 -7.02 1.49
CA ASN A 313 8.88 -8.07 0.59
C ASN A 313 9.94 -9.17 0.40
N ILE A 314 11.22 -8.82 0.26
CA ILE A 314 12.31 -9.80 0.18
C ILE A 314 12.41 -10.62 1.48
N MET A 315 12.29 -9.98 2.65
CA MET A 315 12.29 -10.67 3.94
C MET A 315 11.11 -11.65 4.03
N MET A 316 9.94 -11.28 3.51
CA MET A 316 8.78 -12.16 3.50
C MET A 316 8.94 -13.35 2.53
N MET A 317 9.48 -13.13 1.33
CA MET A 317 9.78 -14.21 0.39
C MET A 317 10.77 -15.23 0.98
N LYS A 318 11.78 -14.76 1.72
CA LYS A 318 12.71 -15.64 2.46
C LYS A 318 12.00 -16.43 3.58
N ALA A 319 11.01 -15.84 4.23
CA ALA A 319 10.24 -16.49 5.28
C ALA A 319 9.20 -17.52 4.76
N ALA A 320 8.82 -17.41 3.48
CA ALA A 320 7.75 -18.19 2.86
C ALA A 320 8.15 -18.75 1.47
N PRO A 321 9.27 -19.50 1.32
CA PRO A 321 9.82 -19.87 0.01
C PRO A 321 8.93 -20.82 -0.81
N LYS A 322 7.95 -21.47 -0.18
CA LYS A 322 7.00 -22.40 -0.84
C LYS A 322 5.58 -21.81 -0.96
N SER A 323 5.38 -20.55 -0.58
CA SER A 323 4.06 -19.93 -0.46
C SER A 323 4.10 -18.47 -0.94
N GLU A 324 4.83 -18.18 -2.03
CA GLU A 324 5.10 -16.82 -2.49
C GLU A 324 3.84 -16.02 -2.78
N MET A 325 2.83 -16.65 -3.42
CA MET A 325 1.56 -15.98 -3.75
C MET A 325 0.78 -15.59 -2.50
N MET A 326 0.66 -16.50 -1.55
CA MET A 326 -0.05 -16.24 -0.30
C MET A 326 0.72 -15.26 0.59
N ALA A 327 2.04 -15.37 0.63
CA ALA A 327 2.91 -14.41 1.31
C ALA A 327 2.73 -12.99 0.75
N ALA A 328 2.68 -12.81 -0.56
CA ALA A 328 2.41 -11.52 -1.20
C ALA A 328 1.02 -10.98 -0.83
N ALA A 329 -0.01 -11.83 -0.78
CA ALA A 329 -1.35 -11.43 -0.36
C ALA A 329 -1.40 -10.98 1.12
N PHE A 330 -0.73 -11.72 2.02
CA PHE A 330 -0.61 -11.34 3.43
C PHE A 330 0.23 -10.08 3.63
N MET A 331 1.21 -9.83 2.78
CA MET A 331 1.92 -8.55 2.78
C MET A 331 1.01 -7.38 2.41
N GLN A 332 0.16 -7.54 1.39
CA GLN A 332 -0.86 -6.52 1.07
C GLN A 332 -1.84 -6.31 2.22
N ALA A 333 -2.26 -7.38 2.88
CA ALA A 333 -3.07 -7.25 4.09
C ALA A 333 -2.31 -6.51 5.21
N ALA A 334 -1.04 -6.82 5.45
CA ALA A 334 -0.22 -6.15 6.46
C ALA A 334 0.01 -4.66 6.16
N PHE A 335 0.25 -4.28 4.89
CA PHE A 335 0.32 -2.87 4.49
C PHE A 335 -1.01 -2.15 4.71
N ASN A 336 -2.13 -2.82 4.50
CA ASN A 336 -3.44 -2.25 4.75
C ASN A 336 -3.82 -2.23 6.24
N ILE A 337 -3.33 -3.17 7.06
CA ILE A 337 -3.38 -3.05 8.52
C ILE A 337 -2.61 -1.80 8.96
N ALA A 338 -1.41 -1.58 8.41
CA ALA A 338 -0.62 -0.38 8.67
C ALA A 338 -1.39 0.91 8.33
N ASN A 339 -2.05 0.94 7.17
CA ASN A 339 -2.88 2.05 6.73
C ASN A 339 -4.08 2.28 7.68
N ALA A 340 -4.82 1.22 8.03
CA ALA A 340 -5.94 1.28 8.96
C ALA A 340 -5.51 1.78 10.35
N MET A 341 -4.45 1.20 10.90
CA MET A 341 -3.92 1.58 12.20
C MET A 341 -3.40 3.02 12.20
N GLY A 342 -2.69 3.42 11.15
CA GLY A 342 -2.17 4.77 11.01
C GLY A 342 -3.28 5.82 10.96
N ALA A 343 -4.31 5.59 10.16
CA ALA A 343 -5.45 6.49 10.07
C ALA A 343 -6.24 6.55 11.38
N PHE A 344 -6.46 5.41 12.03
CA PHE A 344 -7.21 5.33 13.29
C PHE A 344 -6.43 5.96 14.46
N PHE A 345 -5.23 5.47 14.75
CA PHE A 345 -4.45 5.95 15.89
C PHE A 345 -3.95 7.39 15.70
N GLY A 346 -3.67 7.80 14.45
CA GLY A 346 -3.35 9.18 14.11
C GLY A 346 -4.51 10.15 14.35
N GLY A 347 -5.76 9.67 14.32
CA GLY A 347 -6.96 10.46 14.62
C GLY A 347 -7.16 10.74 16.12
N ILE A 348 -6.70 9.84 17.00
CA ILE A 348 -6.93 9.94 18.45
C ILE A 348 -6.47 11.29 19.05
N PRO A 349 -5.26 11.81 18.80
CA PRO A 349 -4.87 13.13 19.29
C PRO A 349 -5.81 14.24 18.80
N LEU A 350 -6.31 14.14 17.58
CA LEU A 350 -7.19 15.15 16.97
C LEU A 350 -8.58 15.16 17.63
N GLU A 351 -9.10 14.01 18.04
CA GLU A 351 -10.34 13.88 18.84
C GLU A 351 -10.24 14.61 20.17
N HIS A 352 -9.02 14.69 20.73
CA HIS A 352 -8.73 15.42 21.98
C HIS A 352 -8.36 16.88 21.74
N GLY A 353 -8.57 17.41 20.53
CA GLY A 353 -8.34 18.81 20.20
C GLY A 353 -6.87 19.21 20.00
N LEU A 354 -5.96 18.21 19.88
CA LEU A 354 -4.55 18.50 19.61
C LEU A 354 -4.33 18.87 18.13
N SER A 355 -3.24 19.56 17.83
CA SER A 355 -2.88 20.06 16.52
C SER A 355 -2.57 18.93 15.52
N TYR A 356 -2.69 19.20 14.22
CA TYR A 356 -2.51 18.22 13.12
C TYR A 356 -1.08 17.73 12.93
N ASN A 357 -0.08 18.20 13.68
CA ASN A 357 1.26 17.62 13.73
C ASN A 357 1.36 16.41 14.71
N TYR A 358 0.44 16.28 15.70
CA TYR A 358 0.45 15.19 16.69
C TYR A 358 0.28 13.78 16.11
N PRO A 359 -0.48 13.54 15.03
CA PRO A 359 -0.47 12.24 14.36
C PRO A 359 0.93 11.74 14.03
N SER A 360 1.86 12.63 13.64
CA SER A 360 3.25 12.26 13.35
C SER A 360 3.99 11.74 14.59
N LEU A 361 3.67 12.25 15.79
CA LEU A 361 4.25 11.77 17.05
C LEU A 361 3.76 10.36 17.39
N VAL A 362 2.47 10.06 17.14
CA VAL A 362 1.96 8.68 17.21
C VAL A 362 2.72 7.79 16.22
N GLY A 363 2.99 8.30 15.04
CA GLY A 363 3.79 7.62 14.02
C GLY A 363 5.21 7.31 14.46
N VAL A 364 5.87 8.22 15.19
CA VAL A 364 7.18 7.97 15.81
C VAL A 364 7.12 6.75 16.73
N GLY A 365 6.10 6.67 17.61
CA GLY A 365 5.91 5.53 18.52
C GLY A 365 5.71 4.20 17.79
N MET A 366 4.84 4.18 16.78
CA MET A 366 4.59 2.98 15.97
C MET A 366 5.85 2.54 15.20
N THR A 367 6.54 3.48 14.56
CA THR A 367 7.77 3.18 13.82
C THR A 367 8.89 2.72 14.76
N PHE A 368 8.99 3.27 15.97
CA PHE A 368 9.94 2.81 16.99
C PHE A 368 9.67 1.35 17.39
N ILE A 369 8.42 0.97 17.63
CA ILE A 369 8.06 -0.43 17.91
C ILE A 369 8.45 -1.32 16.73
N GLY A 370 8.15 -0.92 15.49
CA GLY A 370 8.55 -1.63 14.28
C GLY A 370 10.06 -1.78 14.15
N LEU A 371 10.82 -0.74 14.49
CA LEU A 371 12.29 -0.78 14.51
C LEU A 371 12.80 -1.81 15.52
N LEU A 372 12.26 -1.85 16.74
CA LEU A 372 12.64 -2.85 17.74
C LEU A 372 12.38 -4.28 17.25
N ILE A 373 11.22 -4.52 16.59
CA ILE A 373 10.89 -5.82 16.02
C ILE A 373 11.86 -6.16 14.87
N SER A 374 12.22 -5.17 14.02
CA SER A 374 13.17 -5.36 12.91
C SER A 374 14.58 -5.68 13.42
N LEU A 375 15.05 -5.01 14.46
CA LEU A 375 16.32 -5.30 15.11
C LEU A 375 16.31 -6.71 15.74
N ARG A 376 15.19 -7.11 16.37
CA ARG A 376 15.02 -8.48 16.91
C ARG A 376 15.03 -9.52 15.79
N TYR A 377 14.35 -9.25 14.68
CA TYR A 377 14.40 -10.12 13.49
C TYR A 377 15.84 -10.30 13.01
N MET A 378 16.56 -9.19 12.82
CA MET A 378 17.94 -9.21 12.37
C MET A 378 18.84 -10.01 13.32
N TYR A 379 18.66 -9.87 14.64
CA TYR A 379 19.42 -10.64 15.64
C TYR A 379 19.15 -12.14 15.53
N LEU A 380 17.89 -12.55 15.40
CA LEU A 380 17.49 -13.96 15.36
C LEU A 380 17.91 -14.68 14.08
N TYR A 381 17.90 -13.98 12.93
CA TYR A 381 18.10 -14.60 11.62
C TYR A 381 19.42 -14.24 10.94
N LYS A 382 20.29 -13.45 11.60
CA LYS A 382 21.65 -13.17 11.12
C LYS A 382 22.57 -14.39 11.24
N SER A 383 22.35 -15.26 12.20
CA SER A 383 23.18 -16.41 12.52
C SER A 383 23.05 -17.58 11.53
N SER A 384 21.93 -17.68 10.79
CA SER A 384 21.75 -18.78 9.82
C SER A 384 22.71 -18.74 8.63
N LYS A 385 23.22 -17.56 8.24
CA LYS A 385 24.23 -17.42 7.19
C LYS A 385 25.65 -17.90 7.59
N VAL A 386 25.98 -17.85 8.87
CA VAL A 386 27.29 -18.30 9.35
C VAL A 386 27.38 -19.83 9.28
N ASN A 387 26.29 -20.52 9.60
CA ASN A 387 26.26 -21.98 9.58
C ASN A 387 26.20 -22.58 8.16
N GLU A 388 25.64 -21.87 7.16
CA GLU A 388 25.68 -22.32 5.76
C GLU A 388 27.10 -22.21 5.15
N ILE A 389 27.87 -21.21 5.54
CA ILE A 389 29.25 -21.02 5.06
C ILE A 389 30.20 -22.01 5.73
N GLU A 390 29.94 -22.42 6.97
CA GLU A 390 30.75 -23.46 7.65
C GLU A 390 30.49 -24.87 7.12
N VAL A 391 29.32 -25.16 6.55
CA VAL A 391 29.00 -26.48 5.95
C VAL A 391 29.56 -26.62 4.53
N GLU A 392 29.78 -25.51 3.78
CA GLU A 392 30.41 -25.55 2.45
C GLU A 392 31.93 -25.62 2.48
N CYS A 393 32.58 -25.39 3.61
CA CYS A 393 34.04 -25.47 3.77
C CYS A 393 34.50 -26.78 4.45
N VAL A 394 33.89 -27.91 4.14
CA VAL A 394 34.51 -29.22 4.44
C VAL A 394 35.48 -29.55 3.28
N PRO A 395 36.80 -29.60 3.50
CA PRO A 395 37.74 -29.92 2.46
C PRO A 395 37.50 -31.36 1.99
N CYS A 396 37.31 -31.52 0.70
CA CYS A 396 37.48 -32.82 0.06
C CYS A 396 38.97 -33.17 0.09
N ASP A 397 39.41 -33.77 1.19
CA ASP A 397 40.68 -34.49 1.25
C ASP A 397 40.41 -35.93 0.76
N LYS A 398 40.92 -36.21 -0.38
CA LYS A 398 41.60 -37.37 -0.99
C LYS A 398 41.15 -37.66 -2.40
#